data_b956e097300abfde77ae4db3c6176751
#
_entry.id   b956e097300abfde77ae4db3c6176751
#
_cell.length_a   1.000
_cell.length_b   1.000
_cell.length_c   1.000
_cell.angle_alpha   90.00
_cell.angle_beta   90.00
_cell.angle_gamma   90.00
#
_symmetry.space_group_name_H-M   'P 1'
#
loop_
_entity.id
_entity.type
_entity.pdbx_description
1 polymer ?
#
loop_
_entity_poly.entity_id
_entity_poly.type
_entity_poly.pdbx_seq_one_letter_code
_entity_poly.pdbx_strand_id
1 'polypeptide(L)'
;GIMLIIIAILSMVVVKALAHSPWGLFTISMTIPIAIFMGIYMRYIRPGRVGEASVIGFVLLILAIHYGSVVALDPIWAARFTFEATTLAIIMMAYGFIAAILPVWFLLAPRDYLSTFLKIGVILLMAIAIIVVAPDLQMPKMNTQYFDGSGPVFAGGLFPFLFITIACGAISGFHALIS
;
A
#
# COMPACT_ATOMS: atom_id res chain seq x y z
N GLY A 1 0.45 -20.96 -12.95
CA GLY A 1 0.05 -21.47 -11.60
C GLY A 1 0.64 -20.63 -10.47
N ILE A 2 1.97 -20.55 -10.35
CA ILE A 2 2.64 -19.86 -9.21
C ILE A 2 2.23 -18.39 -9.11
N MET A 3 2.18 -17.65 -10.21
CA MET A 3 1.77 -16.24 -10.22
C MET A 3 0.35 -16.04 -9.67
N LEU A 4 -0.59 -16.91 -10.03
CA LEU A 4 -1.96 -16.82 -9.51
C LEU A 4 -2.02 -17.04 -8.00
N ILE A 5 -1.23 -17.98 -7.49
CA ILE A 5 -1.15 -18.23 -6.03
C ILE A 5 -0.58 -17.01 -5.31
N ILE A 6 0.50 -16.42 -5.83
CA ILE A 6 1.10 -15.21 -5.24
C ILE A 6 0.10 -14.05 -5.23
N ILE A 7 -0.59 -13.80 -6.34
CA ILE A 7 -1.60 -12.72 -6.43
C ILE A 7 -2.74 -12.99 -5.44
N ALA A 8 -3.21 -14.22 -5.32
CA ALA A 8 -4.27 -14.58 -4.37
C ALA A 8 -3.84 -14.34 -2.92
N ILE A 9 -2.62 -14.74 -2.54
CA ILE A 9 -2.09 -14.53 -1.19
C ILE A 9 -1.93 -13.04 -0.89
N LEU A 10 -1.33 -12.27 -1.82
CA LEU A 10 -1.17 -10.83 -1.66
C LEU A 10 -2.51 -10.11 -1.56
N SER A 11 -3.50 -10.50 -2.36
CA SER A 11 -4.85 -9.94 -2.29
C SER A 11 -5.49 -10.20 -0.93
N MET A 12 -5.31 -11.41 -0.38
CA MET A 12 -5.82 -11.75 0.95
C MET A 12 -5.17 -10.90 2.06
N VAL A 13 -3.87 -10.65 1.98
CA VAL A 13 -3.16 -9.76 2.92
C VAL A 13 -3.70 -8.34 2.84
N VAL A 14 -3.88 -7.81 1.63
CA VAL A 14 -4.44 -6.46 1.40
C VAL A 14 -5.87 -6.36 1.94
N VAL A 15 -6.71 -7.35 1.68
CA VAL A 15 -8.08 -7.40 2.19
C VAL A 15 -8.10 -7.39 3.72
N LYS A 16 -7.27 -8.19 4.38
CA LYS A 16 -7.15 -8.20 5.85
C LYS A 16 -6.65 -6.86 6.40
N ALA A 17 -5.71 -6.20 5.71
CA ALA A 17 -5.17 -4.92 6.15
C ALA A 17 -6.16 -3.76 5.99
N LEU A 18 -7.01 -3.81 4.96
CA LEU A 18 -7.97 -2.75 4.64
C LEU A 18 -9.36 -2.99 5.24
N ALA A 19 -9.69 -4.23 5.62
CA ALA A 19 -10.94 -4.55 6.28
C ALA A 19 -11.08 -3.71 7.56
N HIS A 20 -12.19 -3.02 7.70
CA HIS A 20 -12.48 -2.13 8.82
C HIS A 20 -11.55 -0.91 8.97
N SER A 21 -10.82 -0.53 7.91
CA SER A 21 -9.97 0.66 7.90
C SER A 21 -10.47 1.70 6.88
N PRO A 22 -11.40 2.59 7.27
CA PRO A 22 -11.95 3.61 6.37
C PRO A 22 -10.88 4.59 5.90
N TRP A 23 -9.93 4.95 6.77
CA TRP A 23 -8.80 5.81 6.41
C TRP A 23 -7.92 5.20 5.31
N GLY A 24 -7.54 3.95 5.48
CA GLY A 24 -6.68 3.25 4.51
C GLY A 24 -7.38 3.09 3.16
N LEU A 25 -8.65 2.68 3.18
CA LEU A 25 -9.42 2.47 1.96
C LEU A 25 -9.66 3.78 1.20
N PHE A 26 -10.01 4.87 1.91
CA PHE A 26 -10.16 6.18 1.30
C PHE A 26 -8.86 6.65 0.65
N THR A 27 -7.74 6.59 1.37
CA THR A 27 -6.43 7.03 0.87
C THR A 27 -6.02 6.25 -0.38
N ILE A 28 -6.18 4.92 -0.36
CA ILE A 28 -5.86 4.09 -1.53
C ILE A 28 -6.79 4.38 -2.70
N SER A 29 -8.08 4.56 -2.46
CA SER A 29 -9.04 4.91 -3.51
C SER A 29 -8.70 6.25 -4.16
N MET A 30 -8.25 7.24 -3.39
CA MET A 30 -7.84 8.55 -3.91
C MET A 30 -6.54 8.50 -4.71
N THR A 31 -5.69 7.49 -4.51
CA THR A 31 -4.49 7.34 -5.36
C THR A 31 -4.83 7.03 -6.82
N ILE A 32 -6.01 6.44 -7.09
CA ILE A 32 -6.43 6.10 -8.46
C ILE A 32 -6.67 7.37 -9.30
N PRO A 33 -7.57 8.31 -8.89
CA PRO A 33 -7.78 9.53 -9.65
C PRO A 33 -6.51 10.41 -9.71
N ILE A 34 -5.70 10.44 -8.66
CA ILE A 34 -4.41 11.16 -8.67
C ILE A 34 -3.47 10.55 -9.72
N ALA A 35 -3.35 9.23 -9.79
CA ALA A 35 -2.52 8.56 -10.76
C ALA A 35 -3.00 8.79 -12.21
N ILE A 36 -4.30 8.75 -12.46
CA ILE A 36 -4.89 9.04 -13.76
C ILE A 36 -4.60 10.49 -14.16
N PHE A 37 -4.79 11.43 -13.24
CA PHE A 37 -4.48 12.83 -13.46
C PHE A 37 -3.00 13.04 -13.81
N MET A 38 -2.09 12.43 -13.06
CA MET A 38 -0.66 12.48 -13.35
C MET A 38 -0.29 11.87 -14.70
N GLY A 39 -0.90 10.71 -15.04
CA GLY A 39 -0.69 10.05 -16.34
C GLY A 39 -1.10 10.95 -17.52
N ILE A 40 -2.27 11.57 -17.42
CA ILE A 40 -2.77 12.51 -18.42
C ILE A 40 -1.88 13.78 -18.48
N TYR A 41 -1.51 14.31 -17.32
CA TYR A 41 -0.65 15.50 -17.22
C TYR A 41 0.70 15.29 -17.91
N MET A 42 1.39 14.19 -17.60
CA MET A 42 2.70 13.87 -18.18
C MET A 42 2.64 13.57 -19.68
N ARG A 43 1.51 13.08 -20.18
CA ARG A 43 1.40 12.69 -21.60
C ARG A 43 0.89 13.81 -22.50
N TYR A 44 -0.13 14.57 -22.04
CA TYR A 44 -0.84 15.53 -22.89
C TYR A 44 -0.56 16.99 -22.57
N ILE A 45 -0.34 17.33 -21.30
CA ILE A 45 -0.23 18.74 -20.88
C ILE A 45 1.21 19.22 -20.97
N ARG A 46 2.14 18.48 -20.34
CA ARG A 46 3.58 18.82 -20.37
C ARG A 46 4.44 17.57 -20.46
N PRO A 47 4.62 17.03 -21.67
CA PRO A 47 5.48 15.86 -21.86
C PRO A 47 6.91 16.18 -21.48
N GLY A 48 7.53 15.30 -20.66
CA GLY A 48 8.93 15.41 -20.23
C GLY A 48 9.20 16.18 -18.94
N ARG A 49 8.24 16.88 -18.35
CA ARG A 49 8.40 17.55 -17.05
C ARG A 49 7.98 16.65 -15.86
N VAL A 50 8.73 15.60 -15.67
CA VAL A 50 8.45 14.61 -14.61
C VAL A 50 8.55 15.23 -13.21
N GLY A 51 9.48 16.19 -13.00
CA GLY A 51 9.65 16.84 -11.70
C GLY A 51 8.43 17.65 -11.24
N GLU A 52 7.80 18.42 -12.15
CA GLU A 52 6.58 19.18 -11.83
C GLU A 52 5.42 18.23 -11.49
N ALA A 53 5.22 17.19 -12.30
CA ALA A 53 4.20 16.19 -12.06
C ALA A 53 4.41 15.48 -10.71
N SER A 54 5.66 15.21 -10.33
CA SER A 54 6.02 14.60 -9.05
C SER A 54 5.61 15.46 -7.87
N VAL A 55 5.92 16.76 -7.92
CA VAL A 55 5.58 17.69 -6.84
C VAL A 55 4.06 17.80 -6.69
N ILE A 56 3.34 17.92 -7.81
CA ILE A 56 1.87 17.99 -7.81
C ILE A 56 1.29 16.69 -7.23
N GLY A 57 1.75 15.53 -7.70
CA GLY A 57 1.31 14.23 -7.21
C GLY A 57 1.61 14.02 -5.73
N PHE A 58 2.76 14.45 -5.26
CA PHE A 58 3.16 14.36 -3.86
C PHE A 58 2.26 15.23 -2.96
N VAL A 59 1.99 16.49 -3.37
CA VAL A 59 1.08 17.38 -2.64
C VAL A 59 -0.33 16.81 -2.59
N LEU A 60 -0.86 16.32 -3.72
CA LEU A 60 -2.17 15.69 -3.77
C LEU A 60 -2.24 14.43 -2.90
N LEU A 61 -1.15 13.65 -2.84
CA LEU A 61 -1.07 12.48 -1.98
C LEU A 61 -1.10 12.84 -0.49
N ILE A 62 -0.35 13.86 -0.07
CA ILE A 62 -0.38 14.35 1.32
C ILE A 62 -1.77 14.85 1.67
N LEU A 63 -2.42 15.59 0.77
CA LEU A 63 -3.80 16.03 0.96
C LEU A 63 -4.75 14.83 1.10
N ALA A 64 -4.61 13.80 0.28
CA ALA A 64 -5.43 12.59 0.37
C ALA A 64 -5.24 11.87 1.72
N ILE A 65 -4.02 11.80 2.24
CA ILE A 65 -3.72 11.23 3.55
C ILE A 65 -4.37 12.06 4.66
N HIS A 66 -4.26 13.39 4.59
CA HIS A 66 -4.86 14.30 5.57
C HIS A 66 -6.39 14.22 5.55
N TYR A 67 -7.01 14.30 4.37
CA TYR A 67 -8.46 14.15 4.25
C TYR A 67 -8.94 12.75 4.63
N GLY A 68 -8.14 11.72 4.42
CA GLY A 68 -8.43 10.36 4.88
C GLY A 68 -8.61 10.28 6.40
N SER A 69 -7.81 11.03 7.16
CA SER A 69 -7.98 11.09 8.62
C SER A 69 -9.29 11.79 9.03
N VAL A 70 -9.69 12.84 8.32
CA VAL A 70 -10.98 13.53 8.54
C VAL A 70 -12.14 12.60 8.21
N VAL A 71 -12.08 11.89 7.09
CA VAL A 71 -13.09 10.91 6.66
C VAL A 71 -13.25 9.78 7.69
N ALA A 72 -12.15 9.34 8.30
CA ALA A 72 -12.20 8.30 9.32
C ALA A 72 -12.86 8.78 10.63
N LEU A 73 -12.83 10.07 10.91
CA LEU A 73 -13.46 10.65 12.11
C LEU A 73 -14.97 10.89 11.93
N ASP A 74 -15.42 11.12 10.70
CA ASP A 74 -16.83 11.35 10.39
C ASP A 74 -17.60 10.02 10.28
N PRO A 75 -18.62 9.78 11.13
CA PRO A 75 -19.34 8.49 11.15
C PRO A 75 -20.09 8.19 9.85
N ILE A 76 -20.55 9.22 9.13
CA ILE A 76 -21.30 9.06 7.88
C ILE A 76 -20.35 8.61 6.75
N TRP A 77 -19.18 9.23 6.65
CA TRP A 77 -18.19 8.90 5.64
C TRP A 77 -17.43 7.62 5.96
N ALA A 78 -17.10 7.40 7.24
CA ALA A 78 -16.47 6.17 7.69
C ALA A 78 -17.33 4.95 7.34
N ALA A 79 -18.65 5.01 7.53
CA ALA A 79 -19.55 3.93 7.16
C ALA A 79 -19.55 3.59 5.66
N ARG A 80 -19.32 4.59 4.78
CA ARG A 80 -19.24 4.39 3.33
C ARG A 80 -17.92 3.75 2.88
N PHE A 81 -16.86 3.91 3.67
CA PHE A 81 -15.53 3.37 3.38
C PHE A 81 -15.15 2.19 4.29
N THR A 82 -16.12 1.62 5.00
CA THR A 82 -15.93 0.39 5.77
C THR A 82 -16.65 -0.75 5.06
N PHE A 83 -15.87 -1.66 4.48
CA PHE A 83 -16.41 -2.82 3.76
C PHE A 83 -16.00 -4.11 4.48
N GLU A 84 -16.87 -5.09 4.39
CA GLU A 84 -16.53 -6.45 4.79
C GLU A 84 -15.47 -7.07 3.88
N ALA A 85 -14.71 -8.01 4.42
CA ALA A 85 -13.62 -8.67 3.70
C ALA A 85 -14.06 -9.26 2.35
N THR A 86 -15.25 -9.84 2.27
CA THR A 86 -15.79 -10.43 1.04
C THR A 86 -16.07 -9.38 -0.04
N THR A 87 -16.73 -8.29 0.33
CA THR A 87 -17.01 -7.18 -0.59
C THR A 87 -15.71 -6.53 -1.08
N LEU A 88 -14.76 -6.35 -0.17
CA LEU A 88 -13.44 -5.80 -0.50
C LEU A 88 -12.67 -6.71 -1.46
N ALA A 89 -12.74 -8.03 -1.28
CA ALA A 89 -12.12 -8.99 -2.20
C ALA A 89 -12.70 -8.88 -3.62
N ILE A 90 -14.02 -8.73 -3.76
CA ILE A 90 -14.69 -8.54 -5.05
C ILE A 90 -14.24 -7.22 -5.70
N ILE A 91 -14.19 -6.13 -4.94
CA ILE A 91 -13.71 -4.83 -5.42
C ILE A 91 -12.26 -4.93 -5.90
N MET A 92 -11.40 -5.63 -5.16
CA MET A 92 -9.99 -5.83 -5.53
C MET A 92 -9.85 -6.66 -6.81
N MET A 93 -10.67 -7.69 -7.00
CA MET A 93 -10.68 -8.47 -8.25
C MET A 93 -11.14 -7.63 -9.44
N ALA A 94 -12.21 -6.86 -9.28
CA ALA A 94 -12.71 -5.96 -10.31
C ALA A 94 -11.67 -4.89 -10.67
N TYR A 95 -11.02 -4.29 -9.66
CA TYR A 95 -9.93 -3.35 -9.87
C TYR A 95 -8.75 -3.97 -10.61
N GLY A 96 -8.32 -5.16 -10.21
CA GLY A 96 -7.22 -5.88 -10.88
C GLY A 96 -7.54 -6.20 -12.34
N PHE A 97 -8.78 -6.60 -12.64
CA PHE A 97 -9.24 -6.84 -14.00
C PHE A 97 -9.23 -5.57 -14.86
N ILE A 98 -9.75 -4.47 -14.34
CA ILE A 98 -9.74 -3.17 -15.04
C ILE A 98 -8.30 -2.68 -15.25
N ALA A 99 -7.46 -2.77 -14.23
CA ALA A 99 -6.06 -2.37 -14.31
C ALA A 99 -5.26 -3.20 -15.32
N ALA A 100 -5.60 -4.49 -15.50
CA ALA A 100 -4.96 -5.36 -16.48
C ALA A 100 -5.33 -5.03 -17.94
N ILE A 101 -6.53 -4.50 -18.16
CA ILE A 101 -7.00 -4.09 -19.51
C ILE A 101 -6.43 -2.72 -19.90
N LEU A 102 -6.24 -1.83 -18.91
CA LEU A 102 -5.75 -0.48 -19.16
C LEU A 102 -4.27 -0.47 -19.56
N PRO A 103 -3.86 0.45 -20.43
CA PRO A 103 -2.44 0.63 -20.73
C PRO A 103 -1.65 0.97 -19.48
N VAL A 104 -0.46 0.39 -19.33
CA VAL A 104 0.42 0.57 -18.16
C VAL A 104 0.70 2.04 -17.84
N TRP A 105 0.88 2.86 -18.86
CA TRP A 105 1.17 4.29 -18.70
C TRP A 105 0.02 5.11 -18.10
N PHE A 106 -1.20 4.59 -18.20
CA PHE A 106 -2.39 5.33 -17.78
C PHE A 106 -2.62 5.28 -16.27
N LEU A 107 -2.45 4.12 -15.66
CA LEU A 107 -2.74 3.90 -14.24
C LEU A 107 -1.56 3.33 -13.47
N LEU A 108 -0.94 2.26 -13.97
CA LEU A 108 0.06 1.50 -13.21
C LEU A 108 1.36 2.29 -13.03
N ALA A 109 1.92 2.85 -14.11
CA ALA A 109 3.19 3.57 -14.05
C ALA A 109 3.11 4.84 -13.16
N PRO A 110 2.11 5.74 -13.29
CA PRO A 110 2.00 6.90 -12.42
C PRO A 110 1.74 6.52 -10.95
N ARG A 111 0.97 5.47 -10.71
CA ARG A 111 0.67 5.01 -9.35
C ARG A 111 1.89 4.42 -8.67
N ASP A 112 2.67 3.61 -9.38
CA ASP A 112 3.90 3.01 -8.84
C ASP A 112 4.94 4.09 -8.54
N TYR A 113 5.11 5.04 -9.44
CA TYR A 113 5.95 6.21 -9.25
C TYR A 113 5.57 7.00 -8.00
N LEU A 114 4.27 7.29 -7.81
CA LEU A 114 3.76 7.99 -6.65
C LEU A 114 4.02 7.20 -5.34
N SER A 115 3.82 5.88 -5.37
CA SER A 115 4.07 5.01 -4.22
C SER A 115 5.55 4.96 -3.81
N THR A 116 6.45 5.08 -4.77
CA THR A 116 7.90 5.10 -4.54
C THR A 116 8.32 6.33 -3.73
N PHE A 117 7.79 7.52 -4.07
CA PHE A 117 8.04 8.73 -3.28
C PHE A 117 7.56 8.60 -1.84
N LEU A 118 6.37 8.02 -1.66
CA LEU A 118 5.84 7.81 -0.31
C LEU A 118 6.73 6.86 0.49
N LYS A 119 7.14 5.75 -0.10
CA LYS A 119 8.02 4.76 0.56
C LYS A 119 9.35 5.38 0.98
N ILE A 120 10.04 6.03 0.04
CA ILE A 120 11.34 6.66 0.31
C ILE A 120 11.17 7.80 1.33
N GLY A 121 10.16 8.64 1.17
CA GLY A 121 9.88 9.74 2.08
C GLY A 121 9.63 9.27 3.51
N VAL A 122 8.80 8.25 3.70
CA VAL A 122 8.51 7.68 5.02
C VAL A 122 9.76 7.06 5.65
N ILE A 123 10.56 6.30 4.88
CA ILE A 123 11.80 5.68 5.39
C ILE A 123 12.79 6.76 5.84
N LEU A 124 13.01 7.79 5.03
CA LEU A 124 13.92 8.89 5.38
C LEU A 124 13.43 9.67 6.58
N LEU A 125 12.15 10.01 6.62
CA LEU A 125 11.55 10.76 7.73
C LEU A 125 11.62 9.95 9.03
N MET A 126 11.36 8.65 8.97
CA MET A 126 11.46 7.77 10.11
C MET A 126 12.92 7.63 10.60
N ALA A 127 13.88 7.51 9.67
CA ALA A 127 15.31 7.46 10.03
C ALA A 127 15.75 8.76 10.73
N ILE A 128 15.37 9.92 10.19
CA ILE A 128 15.68 11.22 10.79
C ILE A 128 15.00 11.35 12.16
N ALA A 129 13.73 10.96 12.27
CA ALA A 129 12.98 11.03 13.52
C ALA A 129 13.61 10.15 14.61
N ILE A 130 14.07 8.95 14.28
CA ILE A 130 14.76 8.05 15.21
C ILE A 130 16.08 8.68 15.68
N ILE A 131 16.85 9.30 14.81
CA ILE A 131 18.12 9.95 15.15
C ILE A 131 17.89 11.17 16.06
N VAL A 132 16.86 11.97 15.75
CA VAL A 132 16.58 13.24 16.47
C VAL A 132 15.94 12.97 17.83
N VAL A 133 14.96 12.07 17.89
CA VAL A 133 14.18 11.80 19.11
C VAL A 133 14.87 10.76 19.99
N ALA A 134 15.68 9.85 19.38
CA ALA A 134 16.36 8.74 20.06
C ALA A 134 15.48 8.05 21.13
N PRO A 135 14.25 7.59 20.77
CA PRO A 135 13.33 7.04 21.74
C PRO A 135 13.87 5.75 22.34
N ASP A 136 13.68 5.56 23.65
CA ASP A 136 14.03 4.31 24.30
C ASP A 136 13.20 3.15 23.73
N LEU A 137 13.87 2.05 23.44
CA LEU A 137 13.22 0.83 22.96
C LEU A 137 12.32 0.23 24.05
N GLN A 138 11.02 0.38 23.91
CA GLN A 138 10.02 -0.19 24.84
C GLN A 138 9.63 -1.63 24.48
N MET A 139 10.24 -2.21 23.45
CA MET A 139 9.98 -3.59 23.07
C MET A 139 10.73 -4.57 23.98
N PRO A 140 10.09 -5.66 24.41
CA PRO A 140 10.78 -6.74 25.12
C PRO A 140 11.85 -7.36 24.20
N LYS A 141 12.96 -7.85 24.78
CA LYS A 141 14.06 -8.48 24.03
C LYS A 141 13.61 -9.66 23.15
N MET A 142 12.57 -10.36 23.58
CA MET A 142 11.91 -11.43 22.84
C MET A 142 10.40 -11.31 23.05
N ASN A 143 9.65 -11.25 21.95
CA ASN A 143 8.21 -11.27 22.03
C ASN A 143 7.72 -12.71 21.94
N THR A 144 7.45 -13.32 23.09
CA THR A 144 7.01 -14.72 23.19
C THR A 144 5.57 -14.93 22.76
N GLN A 145 4.79 -13.85 22.62
CA GLN A 145 3.36 -13.92 22.29
C GLN A 145 3.07 -14.62 20.95
N TYR A 146 4.00 -14.58 20.01
CA TYR A 146 3.82 -15.18 18.68
C TYR A 146 4.43 -16.57 18.51
N PHE A 147 5.00 -17.14 19.58
CA PHE A 147 5.53 -18.53 19.52
C PHE A 147 4.41 -19.57 19.41
N ASP A 148 3.21 -19.24 19.89
CA ASP A 148 2.05 -20.12 19.88
C ASP A 148 1.33 -20.19 18.52
N GLY A 149 1.89 -19.59 17.47
CA GLY A 149 1.30 -19.61 16.13
C GLY A 149 0.16 -18.61 15.90
N SER A 150 -0.08 -17.69 16.83
CA SER A 150 -1.11 -16.64 16.72
C SER A 150 -0.63 -15.42 15.92
N GLY A 151 -0.11 -15.62 14.71
CA GLY A 151 0.31 -14.53 13.86
C GLY A 151 -0.86 -13.64 13.41
N PRO A 152 -0.68 -12.31 13.29
CA PRO A 152 -1.76 -11.37 12.94
C PRO A 152 -2.29 -11.55 11.51
N VAL A 153 -1.50 -12.12 10.62
CA VAL A 153 -1.86 -12.33 9.19
C VAL A 153 -2.10 -13.79 8.89
N PHE A 154 -1.19 -14.66 9.30
CA PHE A 154 -1.30 -16.10 9.11
C PHE A 154 -1.11 -16.81 10.45
N ALA A 155 -2.03 -17.74 10.73
CA ALA A 155 -1.87 -18.64 11.86
C ALA A 155 -0.91 -19.76 11.46
N GLY A 156 0.14 -19.98 12.26
CA GLY A 156 1.13 -21.03 11.99
C GLY A 156 2.35 -20.90 12.88
N GLY A 157 3.10 -21.96 13.03
CA GLY A 157 4.31 -21.97 13.86
C GLY A 157 5.35 -20.98 13.37
N LEU A 158 6.18 -20.48 14.31
CA LEU A 158 7.25 -19.54 14.01
C LEU A 158 8.17 -20.06 12.88
N PHE A 159 8.46 -21.34 12.90
CA PHE A 159 9.12 -22.05 11.81
C PHE A 159 8.06 -22.82 10.97
N PRO A 160 7.98 -22.69 9.63
CA PRO A 160 8.89 -21.95 8.74
C PRO A 160 8.45 -20.50 8.41
N PHE A 161 7.32 -20.02 8.92
CA PHE A 161 6.72 -18.74 8.47
C PHE A 161 7.61 -17.51 8.67
N LEU A 162 8.40 -17.46 9.74
CA LEU A 162 9.34 -16.36 9.98
C LEU A 162 10.38 -16.28 8.86
N PHE A 163 10.95 -17.43 8.48
CA PHE A 163 11.95 -17.49 7.43
C PHE A 163 11.39 -17.14 6.06
N ILE A 164 10.16 -17.55 5.76
CA ILE A 164 9.46 -17.17 4.53
C ILE A 164 9.26 -15.66 4.46
N THR A 165 8.84 -15.02 5.58
CA THR A 165 8.61 -13.59 5.65
C THR A 165 9.92 -12.80 5.49
N ILE A 166 10.99 -13.23 6.15
CA ILE A 166 12.32 -12.61 6.03
C ILE A 166 12.85 -12.75 4.61
N ALA A 167 12.76 -13.95 4.03
CA ALA A 167 13.20 -14.20 2.65
C ALA A 167 12.41 -13.36 1.64
N CYS A 168 11.09 -13.24 1.83
CA CYS A 168 10.25 -12.37 1.00
C CYS A 168 10.69 -10.89 1.09
N GLY A 169 11.02 -10.39 2.28
CA GLY A 169 11.47 -9.01 2.46
C GLY A 169 12.89 -8.75 1.94
N ALA A 170 13.79 -9.72 2.06
CA ALA A 170 15.21 -9.56 1.72
C ALA A 170 15.53 -9.89 0.26
N ILE A 171 14.89 -10.93 -0.30
CA ILE A 171 15.23 -11.50 -1.62
C ILE A 171 13.97 -11.63 -2.47
N SER A 172 13.06 -10.69 -2.40
CA SER A 172 11.81 -10.78 -3.17
C SER A 172 12.07 -10.99 -4.66
N GLY A 173 11.90 -12.23 -5.13
CA GLY A 173 12.05 -12.59 -6.53
C GLY A 173 10.92 -12.06 -7.42
N PHE A 174 9.92 -11.42 -6.85
CA PHE A 174 8.79 -10.85 -7.59
C PHE A 174 9.23 -9.74 -8.54
N HIS A 175 10.20 -8.92 -8.15
CA HIS A 175 10.78 -7.90 -9.03
C HIS A 175 11.49 -8.51 -10.25
N ALA A 176 12.15 -9.65 -10.08
CA ALA A 176 12.79 -10.35 -11.19
C ALA A 176 11.79 -11.03 -12.15
N LEU A 177 10.55 -11.25 -11.72
CA LEU A 177 9.49 -11.85 -12.55
C LEU A 177 8.72 -10.80 -13.39
N ILE A 178 8.79 -9.54 -13.01
CA ILE A 178 8.06 -8.43 -13.66
C ILE A 178 8.99 -7.61 -14.59
N SER A 179 10.29 -7.59 -14.31
CA SER A 179 11.29 -6.97 -15.19
C SER A 179 11.62 -7.87 -16.39
#